data_1efe5179086d21f486ae61a621435950
#
_entry.id   1efe5179086d21f486ae61a621435950
#
_cell.length_a   1.000
_cell.length_b   1.000
_cell.length_c   1.000
_cell.angle_alpha   90.00
_cell.angle_beta   90.00
_cell.angle_gamma   90.00
#
_symmetry.space_group_name_H-M   'P 1'
#
loop_
_entity.id
_entity.type
_entity.pdbx_description
1 polymer ?
#
loop_
_entity_poly.entity_id
_entity_poly.type
_entity_poly.pdbx_seq_one_letter_code
_entity_poly.pdbx_strand_id
1 'polypeptide(L)'
;MKNGKVFLRLSVIALLLACTSGTIVQAEDVSGKVNEVSESAEDTVYGGNAVDGSALNNQLSITKEASVNGSAYSGYSSNREASGNTLKITRTGTIYESAEGGYVNSGSGAVSGNKVFMESGEVVQSINSGSTGGSGDATGNS
;
A
#
# COMPACT_ATOMS: atom_id res chain seq x y z
N MET A 1 16.52 25.38 47.45
CA MET A 1 16.22 25.92 46.12
C MET A 1 16.55 24.81 45.10
N LYS A 2 15.54 24.18 44.53
CA LYS A 2 15.69 23.10 43.51
C LYS A 2 15.30 23.65 42.13
N ASN A 3 16.28 23.80 41.25
CA ASN A 3 16.07 24.24 39.88
C ASN A 3 15.48 23.10 39.06
N GLY A 4 14.19 23.13 38.80
CA GLY A 4 13.54 22.23 37.85
C GLY A 4 13.85 22.65 36.42
N LYS A 5 14.58 21.82 35.68
CA LYS A 5 14.76 21.98 34.23
C LYS A 5 13.49 21.56 33.52
N VAL A 6 12.77 22.54 32.99
CA VAL A 6 11.64 22.31 32.10
C VAL A 6 12.22 21.88 30.73
N PHE A 7 12.03 20.62 30.35
CA PHE A 7 12.30 20.17 28.98
C PHE A 7 11.16 20.62 28.09
N LEU A 8 11.40 21.68 27.33
CA LEU A 8 10.52 22.15 26.27
C LEU A 8 10.58 21.12 25.13
N ARG A 9 9.55 20.29 25.00
CA ARG A 9 9.37 19.45 23.79
C ARG A 9 8.96 20.38 22.64
N LEU A 10 9.87 20.59 21.73
CA LEU A 10 9.62 21.30 20.49
C LEU A 10 8.76 20.41 19.58
N SER A 11 7.44 20.58 19.65
CA SER A 11 6.55 20.09 18.60
C SER A 11 6.78 20.94 17.38
N VAL A 12 7.30 20.32 16.31
CA VAL A 12 7.40 20.98 15.00
C VAL A 12 5.96 21.13 14.48
N ILE A 13 5.35 22.25 14.79
CA ILE A 13 4.15 22.71 14.10
C ILE A 13 4.65 23.26 12.78
N ALA A 14 4.38 22.54 11.68
CA ALA A 14 4.60 23.05 10.34
C ALA A 14 3.75 24.31 10.18
N LEU A 15 4.40 25.46 10.18
CA LEU A 15 3.76 26.75 9.90
C LEU A 15 3.34 26.75 8.43
N LEU A 16 2.04 26.63 8.21
CA LEU A 16 1.43 26.76 6.90
C LEU A 16 1.52 28.23 6.47
N LEU A 17 2.56 28.56 5.71
CA LEU A 17 2.63 29.88 5.07
C LEU A 17 1.69 29.88 3.86
N ALA A 18 0.51 30.46 4.01
CA ALA A 18 -0.42 30.67 2.91
C ALA A 18 0.19 31.70 1.93
N CYS A 19 0.85 31.18 0.90
CA CYS A 19 1.18 31.96 -0.28
C CYS A 19 0.18 31.60 -1.37
N THR A 20 -0.65 32.56 -1.74
CA THR A 20 -1.63 32.48 -2.82
C THR A 20 -0.90 32.27 -4.15
N SER A 21 -0.86 31.08 -4.65
CA SER A 21 -0.86 30.66 -6.07
C SER A 21 -0.35 29.21 -6.20
N GLY A 22 -1.28 28.30 -6.45
CA GLY A 22 -0.99 26.89 -6.76
C GLY A 22 -0.76 26.05 -5.50
N THR A 23 -1.77 25.31 -5.11
CA THR A 23 -1.61 24.17 -4.18
C THR A 23 -0.61 23.21 -4.79
N ILE A 24 0.62 23.19 -4.30
CA ILE A 24 1.53 22.08 -4.53
C ILE A 24 0.94 20.94 -3.72
N VAL A 25 0.16 20.08 -4.36
CA VAL A 25 -0.17 18.77 -3.79
C VAL A 25 1.16 18.00 -3.77
N GLN A 26 1.81 17.96 -2.62
CA GLN A 26 2.97 17.10 -2.46
C GLN A 26 2.50 15.66 -2.58
N ALA A 27 3.03 14.97 -3.56
CA ALA A 27 2.86 13.52 -3.68
C ALA A 27 3.38 12.88 -2.38
N GLU A 28 2.52 12.17 -1.66
CA GLU A 28 2.89 11.52 -0.42
C GLU A 28 3.15 10.03 -0.68
N ASP A 29 4.39 9.61 -0.46
CA ASP A 29 4.75 8.20 -0.52
C ASP A 29 4.19 7.45 0.70
N VAL A 30 3.62 6.28 0.45
CA VAL A 30 3.16 5.36 1.50
C VAL A 30 4.16 4.23 1.62
N SER A 31 4.87 4.19 2.73
CA SER A 31 5.98 3.25 2.91
C SER A 31 5.94 2.54 4.26
N GLY A 32 6.33 1.27 4.27
CA GLY A 32 6.53 0.48 5.47
C GLY A 32 5.25 0.21 6.27
N LYS A 33 4.07 0.31 5.66
CA LYS A 33 2.80 -0.04 6.32
C LYS A 33 2.69 -1.55 6.47
N VAL A 34 2.17 -1.97 7.61
CA VAL A 34 1.83 -3.38 7.88
C VAL A 34 0.37 -3.43 8.30
N ASN A 35 -0.45 -4.03 7.44
CA ASN A 35 -1.88 -4.17 7.66
C ASN A 35 -2.26 -5.66 7.70
N GLU A 36 -3.24 -5.98 8.55
CA GLU A 36 -3.83 -7.31 8.64
C GLU A 36 -5.35 -7.24 8.45
N VAL A 37 -5.86 -8.11 7.60
CA VAL A 37 -7.29 -8.35 7.41
C VAL A 37 -7.61 -9.71 8.02
N SER A 38 -8.26 -9.71 9.17
CA SER A 38 -8.63 -10.90 9.94
C SER A 38 -10.14 -11.12 10.07
N GLU A 39 -10.91 -10.22 9.47
CA GLU A 39 -12.37 -10.28 9.31
C GLU A 39 -12.71 -9.96 7.87
N SER A 40 -13.88 -10.44 7.38
CA SER A 40 -14.25 -10.19 6.00
C SER A 40 -14.43 -8.70 5.70
N ALA A 41 -13.94 -8.27 4.55
CA ALA A 41 -14.02 -6.90 4.07
C ALA A 41 -14.97 -6.79 2.87
N GLU A 42 -15.87 -5.82 2.90
CA GLU A 42 -16.86 -5.59 1.83
C GLU A 42 -16.26 -4.91 0.59
N ASP A 43 -15.11 -4.28 0.72
CA ASP A 43 -14.42 -3.52 -0.33
C ASP A 43 -12.99 -3.98 -0.55
N THR A 44 -12.31 -3.35 -1.50
CA THR A 44 -10.87 -3.52 -1.76
C THR A 44 -10.02 -3.14 -0.54
N VAL A 45 -9.04 -3.97 -0.24
CA VAL A 45 -8.12 -3.78 0.89
C VAL A 45 -6.70 -3.45 0.44
N TYR A 46 -6.00 -2.63 1.22
CA TYR A 46 -4.67 -2.13 0.89
C TYR A 46 -3.67 -2.33 2.03
N GLY A 47 -2.47 -2.75 1.70
CA GLY A 47 -1.29 -2.61 2.57
C GLY A 47 -0.83 -1.15 2.60
N GLY A 48 -0.58 -0.58 1.43
CA GLY A 48 -0.30 0.85 1.21
C GLY A 48 -1.05 1.36 -0.01
N ASN A 49 -1.76 2.48 0.13
CA ASN A 49 -2.49 3.14 -0.95
C ASN A 49 -1.96 4.57 -1.12
N ALA A 50 -1.22 4.81 -2.20
CA ALA A 50 -0.62 6.09 -2.54
C ALA A 50 -1.34 6.70 -3.75
N VAL A 51 -2.12 7.76 -3.53
CA VAL A 51 -2.90 8.40 -4.60
C VAL A 51 -2.00 9.16 -5.57
N ASP A 52 -1.05 9.96 -5.06
CA ASP A 52 -0.13 10.75 -5.88
C ASP A 52 1.35 10.44 -5.62
N GLY A 53 1.64 9.48 -4.76
CA GLY A 53 2.98 9.05 -4.36
C GLY A 53 3.29 7.61 -4.77
N SER A 54 4.41 7.13 -4.28
CA SER A 54 4.86 5.73 -4.43
C SER A 54 4.38 4.86 -3.27
N ALA A 55 4.08 3.60 -3.53
CA ALA A 55 3.76 2.59 -2.52
C ALA A 55 4.95 1.64 -2.32
N LEU A 56 5.68 1.82 -1.23
CA LEU A 56 6.99 1.19 -1.03
C LEU A 56 7.04 0.30 0.21
N ASN A 57 7.50 -0.94 0.06
CA ASN A 57 7.80 -1.84 1.18
C ASN A 57 6.62 -2.07 2.15
N ASN A 58 5.39 -2.04 1.65
CA ASN A 58 4.21 -2.28 2.45
C ASN A 58 3.90 -3.78 2.55
N GLN A 59 3.23 -4.18 3.62
CA GLN A 59 2.78 -5.54 3.82
C GLN A 59 1.27 -5.57 4.06
N LEU A 60 0.58 -6.46 3.35
CA LEU A 60 -0.80 -6.84 3.61
C LEU A 60 -0.85 -8.33 3.95
N SER A 61 -1.48 -8.67 5.06
CA SER A 61 -1.73 -10.05 5.44
C SER A 61 -3.23 -10.31 5.53
N ILE A 62 -3.71 -11.34 4.84
CA ILE A 62 -5.10 -11.79 4.93
C ILE A 62 -5.09 -13.12 5.67
N THR A 63 -5.81 -13.18 6.79
CA THR A 63 -5.74 -14.26 7.78
C THR A 63 -7.14 -14.71 8.22
N LYS A 64 -7.22 -15.79 8.99
CA LYS A 64 -8.44 -16.25 9.66
C LYS A 64 -9.66 -16.44 8.76
N GLU A 65 -9.47 -16.98 7.56
CA GLU A 65 -10.57 -17.24 6.60
C GLU A 65 -11.34 -15.97 6.19
N ALA A 66 -10.74 -14.80 6.34
CA ALA A 66 -11.34 -13.54 5.93
C ALA A 66 -11.54 -13.51 4.42
N SER A 67 -12.75 -13.13 3.99
CA SER A 67 -13.05 -12.89 2.57
C SER A 67 -12.96 -11.40 2.25
N VAL A 68 -12.55 -11.09 1.02
CA VAL A 68 -12.44 -9.72 0.50
C VAL A 68 -13.35 -9.59 -0.71
N ASN A 69 -14.38 -8.77 -0.63
CA ASN A 69 -15.38 -8.61 -1.71
C ASN A 69 -14.87 -7.80 -2.92
N GLY A 70 -13.71 -7.17 -2.80
CA GLY A 70 -12.96 -6.50 -3.86
C GLY A 70 -11.60 -7.14 -4.08
N SER A 71 -10.63 -6.31 -4.44
CA SER A 71 -9.23 -6.71 -4.64
C SER A 71 -8.39 -6.54 -3.36
N ALA A 72 -7.26 -7.23 -3.31
CA ALA A 72 -6.26 -7.10 -2.26
C ALA A 72 -4.93 -6.60 -2.85
N TYR A 73 -4.56 -5.36 -2.55
CA TYR A 73 -3.30 -4.75 -2.98
C TYR A 73 -2.36 -4.56 -1.81
N SER A 74 -1.18 -5.19 -1.83
CA SER A 74 -0.17 -4.88 -0.82
C SER A 74 0.44 -3.50 -1.00
N GLY A 75 0.69 -3.09 -2.25
CA GLY A 75 1.07 -1.73 -2.60
C GLY A 75 0.30 -1.24 -3.83
N TYR A 76 -0.43 -0.16 -3.68
CA TYR A 76 -1.15 0.51 -4.77
C TYR A 76 -0.62 1.93 -4.94
N SER A 77 -0.28 2.29 -6.17
CA SER A 77 0.02 3.66 -6.57
C SER A 77 -0.85 4.06 -7.77
N SER A 78 -1.38 5.28 -7.77
CA SER A 78 -2.16 5.74 -8.92
C SER A 78 -1.31 5.95 -10.17
N ASN A 79 -0.06 6.44 -10.02
CA ASN A 79 0.74 6.86 -11.18
C ASN A 79 2.26 6.79 -10.98
N ARG A 80 2.73 6.40 -9.78
CA ARG A 80 4.15 6.31 -9.45
C ARG A 80 4.55 4.86 -9.16
N GLU A 81 5.65 4.67 -8.47
CA GLU A 81 6.23 3.36 -8.20
C GLU A 81 5.41 2.55 -7.18
N ALA A 82 5.33 1.22 -7.40
CA ALA A 82 4.88 0.26 -6.41
C ALA A 82 5.94 -0.83 -6.26
N SER A 83 6.80 -0.75 -5.24
CA SER A 83 7.92 -1.67 -5.13
C SER A 83 8.16 -2.22 -3.73
N GLY A 84 8.74 -3.42 -3.67
CA GLY A 84 9.10 -4.11 -2.44
C GLY A 84 7.91 -4.52 -1.57
N ASN A 85 6.67 -4.44 -2.07
CA ASN A 85 5.48 -4.76 -1.29
C ASN A 85 5.27 -6.27 -1.17
N THR A 86 4.64 -6.72 -0.09
CA THR A 86 4.42 -8.15 0.17
C THR A 86 2.97 -8.40 0.55
N LEU A 87 2.28 -9.22 -0.25
CA LEU A 87 0.97 -9.77 0.07
C LEU A 87 1.13 -11.19 0.62
N LYS A 88 0.56 -11.44 1.80
CA LYS A 88 0.47 -12.77 2.38
C LYS A 88 -0.98 -13.19 2.52
N ILE A 89 -1.34 -14.35 1.99
CA ILE A 89 -2.67 -14.90 2.03
C ILE A 89 -2.56 -16.25 2.75
N THR A 90 -3.00 -16.27 4.00
CA THR A 90 -2.97 -17.46 4.85
C THR A 90 -4.36 -17.77 5.37
N ARG A 91 -4.90 -18.92 5.04
CA ARG A 91 -6.23 -19.36 5.48
C ARG A 91 -7.35 -18.36 5.13
N THR A 92 -7.27 -17.77 3.95
CA THR A 92 -8.34 -16.86 3.52
C THR A 92 -9.55 -17.63 3.00
N GLY A 93 -10.71 -17.02 3.06
CA GLY A 93 -11.91 -17.47 2.38
C GLY A 93 -11.79 -17.25 0.87
N THR A 94 -12.34 -16.15 0.37
CA THR A 94 -12.31 -15.81 -1.06
C THR A 94 -11.96 -14.35 -1.27
N ILE A 95 -11.03 -14.08 -2.21
CA ILE A 95 -10.84 -12.74 -2.78
C ILE A 95 -11.59 -12.72 -4.10
N TYR A 96 -12.67 -11.94 -4.17
CA TYR A 96 -13.60 -11.97 -5.32
C TYR A 96 -13.06 -11.27 -6.57
N GLU A 97 -12.03 -10.46 -6.44
CA GLU A 97 -11.34 -9.86 -7.56
C GLU A 97 -9.86 -10.31 -7.60
N SER A 98 -8.92 -9.39 -7.62
CA SER A 98 -7.50 -9.69 -7.81
C SER A 98 -6.70 -9.61 -6.51
N ALA A 99 -5.65 -10.43 -6.42
CA ALA A 99 -4.64 -10.40 -5.37
C ALA A 99 -3.31 -9.91 -5.96
N GLU A 100 -2.83 -8.75 -5.53
CA GLU A 100 -1.69 -8.06 -6.14
C GLU A 100 -0.62 -7.71 -5.09
N GLY A 101 0.62 -8.10 -5.34
CA GLY A 101 1.77 -7.67 -4.54
C GLY A 101 2.03 -6.18 -4.69
N GLY A 102 2.10 -5.68 -5.92
CA GLY A 102 2.21 -4.27 -6.25
C GLY A 102 1.44 -3.91 -7.51
N TYR A 103 0.79 -2.75 -7.51
CA TYR A 103 0.01 -2.28 -8.65
C TYR A 103 0.18 -0.78 -8.87
N VAL A 104 0.42 -0.41 -10.13
CA VAL A 104 0.38 0.99 -10.60
C VAL A 104 -0.77 1.14 -11.58
N ASN A 105 -1.74 2.00 -11.25
CA ASN A 105 -2.97 2.13 -12.02
C ASN A 105 -2.74 2.80 -13.39
N SER A 106 -1.85 3.79 -13.46
CA SER A 106 -1.59 4.55 -14.69
C SER A 106 -0.19 5.17 -14.69
N GLY A 107 0.18 5.83 -15.80
CA GLY A 107 1.47 6.50 -15.90
C GLY A 107 2.62 5.55 -16.26
N SER A 108 3.84 5.94 -15.90
CA SER A 108 5.08 5.20 -16.20
C SER A 108 5.80 4.69 -14.95
N GLY A 109 5.10 4.62 -13.82
CA GLY A 109 5.66 4.13 -12.57
C GLY A 109 6.07 2.66 -12.66
N ALA A 110 7.25 2.33 -12.15
CA ALA A 110 7.74 0.97 -12.14
C ALA A 110 7.06 0.12 -11.06
N VAL A 111 6.91 -1.17 -11.33
CA VAL A 111 6.39 -2.17 -10.39
C VAL A 111 7.46 -3.23 -10.19
N SER A 112 8.16 -3.22 -9.05
CA SER A 112 9.34 -4.06 -8.90
C SER A 112 9.52 -4.70 -7.52
N GLY A 113 10.09 -5.90 -7.50
CA GLY A 113 10.45 -6.59 -6.27
C GLY A 113 9.28 -6.94 -5.34
N ASN A 114 8.05 -6.88 -5.83
CA ASN A 114 6.87 -7.23 -5.04
C ASN A 114 6.69 -8.74 -4.93
N LYS A 115 6.01 -9.19 -3.88
CA LYS A 115 5.84 -10.61 -3.58
C LYS A 115 4.41 -10.95 -3.21
N VAL A 116 3.95 -12.12 -3.66
CA VAL A 116 2.70 -12.72 -3.20
C VAL A 116 2.99 -14.11 -2.66
N PHE A 117 2.58 -14.36 -1.43
CA PHE A 117 2.61 -15.67 -0.80
C PHE A 117 1.18 -16.11 -0.51
N MET A 118 0.78 -17.23 -1.07
CA MET A 118 -0.54 -17.81 -0.85
C MET A 118 -0.39 -19.24 -0.34
N GLU A 119 -0.91 -19.51 0.84
CA GLU A 119 -0.94 -20.87 1.42
C GLU A 119 -2.24 -21.59 1.07
N SER A 120 -3.36 -20.89 1.16
CA SER A 120 -4.68 -21.46 0.89
C SER A 120 -5.71 -20.37 0.62
N GLY A 121 -6.89 -20.75 0.13
CA GLY A 121 -7.99 -19.87 -0.22
C GLY A 121 -8.23 -19.79 -1.72
N GLU A 122 -9.08 -18.90 -2.15
CA GLU A 122 -9.47 -18.71 -3.53
C GLU A 122 -9.29 -17.25 -3.96
N VAL A 123 -8.83 -17.04 -5.18
CA VAL A 123 -8.82 -15.71 -5.84
C VAL A 123 -9.52 -15.88 -7.17
N VAL A 124 -10.64 -15.16 -7.35
CA VAL A 124 -11.56 -15.40 -8.47
C VAL A 124 -11.02 -14.89 -9.81
N GLN A 125 -10.33 -13.74 -9.81
CA GLN A 125 -9.86 -13.16 -11.08
C GLN A 125 -8.38 -13.47 -11.34
N SER A 126 -7.46 -12.86 -10.60
CA SER A 126 -6.03 -13.02 -10.86
C SER A 126 -5.17 -12.91 -9.62
N ILE A 127 -4.00 -13.56 -9.66
CA ILE A 127 -2.93 -13.39 -8.68
C ILE A 127 -1.72 -12.87 -9.44
N ASN A 128 -1.26 -11.67 -9.09
CA ASN A 128 -0.08 -11.06 -9.68
C ASN A 128 0.87 -10.58 -8.58
N SER A 129 2.14 -10.91 -8.68
CA SER A 129 3.13 -10.32 -7.78
C SER A 129 3.42 -8.86 -8.09
N GLY A 130 3.20 -8.44 -9.35
CA GLY A 130 3.27 -7.04 -9.73
C GLY A 130 2.70 -6.80 -11.12
N SER A 131 1.86 -5.80 -11.25
CA SER A 131 1.23 -5.43 -12.51
C SER A 131 1.08 -3.91 -12.66
N THR A 132 0.92 -3.45 -13.89
CA THR A 132 0.69 -2.03 -14.20
C THR A 132 -0.40 -1.89 -15.26
N GLY A 133 -1.30 -0.95 -15.04
CA GLY A 133 -2.26 -0.49 -16.06
C GLY A 133 -1.72 0.64 -16.94
N GLY A 134 -0.52 1.14 -16.65
CA GLY A 134 0.17 2.18 -17.42
C GLY A 134 1.28 1.64 -18.33
N SER A 135 2.26 2.48 -18.63
CA SER A 135 3.41 2.18 -19.49
C SER A 135 4.69 1.84 -18.73
N GLY A 136 4.62 1.71 -17.42
CA GLY A 136 5.76 1.35 -16.58
C GLY A 136 6.16 -0.12 -16.72
N ASP A 137 7.39 -0.42 -16.32
CA ASP A 137 7.91 -1.80 -16.35
C ASP A 137 7.52 -2.57 -15.08
N ALA A 138 7.15 -3.84 -15.23
CA ALA A 138 6.93 -4.78 -14.13
C ALA A 138 8.05 -5.82 -14.10
N THR A 139 8.98 -5.71 -13.15
CA THR A 139 10.21 -6.52 -13.12
C THR A 139 10.54 -7.08 -11.72
N GLY A 140 11.16 -8.26 -11.69
CA GLY A 140 11.64 -8.86 -10.43
C GLY A 140 10.57 -9.17 -9.40
N ASN A 141 9.30 -9.28 -9.81
CA ASN A 141 8.19 -9.67 -8.95
C ASN A 141 8.10 -11.19 -8.81
N SER A 142 7.62 -11.71 -7.65
CA SER A 142 7.59 -13.15 -7.37
C SER A 142 6.42 -13.58 -6.46
#